data_551fa020e547405d83556aab60cc2406
#
_entry.id   551fa020e547405d83556aab60cc2406
#
_cell.length_a   1.000
_cell.length_b   1.000
_cell.length_c   1.000
_cell.angle_alpha   90.00
_cell.angle_beta   90.00
_cell.angle_gamma   90.00
#
_symmetry.space_group_name_H-M   'P 1'
#
loop_
_entity.id
_entity.type
_entity.pdbx_description
1 polymer ?
#
loop_
_entity_poly.entity_id
_entity_poly.type
_entity_poly.pdbx_seq_one_letter_code
_entity_poly.pdbx_strand_id
1 'polypeptide(L)'
;LRIEDTDKERNTEEALHVLLDGMKWLGLDWDEGPEVGGDYGPYFQSQRSEIYDEYLQKLKDANRTYEKDGAVFFRLDGERYTEYDEYKKEEVEKVRAEPQVIDDKVRGRVSRAEEKDFVIVRSNGEPVFHFVNVVDDISMGITHVIRGEDHLSNTSKHCELFRALGHEPPVFAHIPLILKTTGPGKMSKRDQGALIEEYQQNNFLPAAVRNYLCLLGWSPKDDSEVMPIEDIIEKFDFGGINQGNARFDEQKMSHINAEYIRNLPLETLAWMVSPILAGKGLVDDSTDEDYIQEVLRISQPKMTSLNALPELIGYFFNDDYSINEKTEKKLLKKGEPLVRLKEFVDELASLESLTPEALETLFEQLAEKNGVKKFDYYPISRLAVSGVGGGPDLLPLLATLGKDRLISRINHYLSSQS
;
A
#
# COMPACT_ATOMS: atom_id res chain seq x y z
N LEU A 1 -19.93 0.10 -7.15
CA LEU A 1 -18.84 -0.49 -7.95
C LEU A 1 -19.36 -0.94 -9.31
N ARG A 2 -18.64 -0.58 -10.40
CA ARG A 2 -18.91 -1.03 -11.78
C ARG A 2 -17.71 -1.82 -12.29
N ILE A 3 -17.96 -2.94 -12.94
CA ILE A 3 -16.93 -3.80 -13.52
C ILE A 3 -16.86 -3.53 -15.02
N GLU A 4 -15.70 -3.08 -15.49
CA GLU A 4 -15.43 -2.77 -16.90
C GLU A 4 -14.84 -4.00 -17.61
N ASP A 5 -15.68 -4.98 -17.90
CA ASP A 5 -15.34 -6.30 -18.43
C ASP A 5 -15.62 -6.48 -19.94
N THR A 6 -15.61 -5.40 -20.71
CA THR A 6 -15.84 -5.44 -22.16
C THR A 6 -14.70 -6.12 -22.94
N ASP A 7 -13.47 -6.16 -22.41
CA ASP A 7 -12.34 -6.86 -23.02
C ASP A 7 -12.26 -8.31 -22.50
N LYS A 8 -12.92 -9.23 -23.21
CA LYS A 8 -13.05 -10.64 -22.81
C LYS A 8 -11.72 -11.41 -22.72
N GLU A 9 -10.67 -10.95 -23.42
CA GLU A 9 -9.35 -11.63 -23.37
C GLU A 9 -8.60 -11.31 -22.08
N ARG A 10 -8.87 -10.17 -21.44
CA ARG A 10 -8.20 -9.69 -20.23
C ARG A 10 -9.00 -9.89 -18.96
N ASN A 11 -10.31 -10.09 -19.07
CA ASN A 11 -11.21 -10.18 -17.92
C ASN A 11 -11.57 -11.65 -17.66
N THR A 12 -10.79 -12.28 -16.79
CA THR A 12 -11.07 -13.62 -16.27
C THR A 12 -11.82 -13.51 -14.93
N GLU A 13 -12.62 -14.52 -14.59
CA GLU A 13 -13.27 -14.60 -13.29
C GLU A 13 -12.27 -14.56 -12.13
N GLU A 14 -11.09 -15.20 -12.31
CA GLU A 14 -10.01 -15.16 -11.34
C GLU A 14 -9.48 -13.73 -11.11
N ALA A 15 -9.27 -12.95 -12.18
CA ALA A 15 -8.84 -11.56 -12.06
C ALA A 15 -9.87 -10.68 -11.33
N LEU A 16 -11.16 -10.95 -11.52
CA LEU A 16 -12.22 -10.27 -10.81
C LEU A 16 -12.20 -10.59 -9.30
N HIS A 17 -12.06 -11.87 -8.94
CA HIS A 17 -11.97 -12.28 -7.54
C HIS A 17 -10.78 -11.62 -6.84
N VAL A 18 -9.60 -11.64 -7.46
CA VAL A 18 -8.40 -10.97 -6.94
C VAL A 18 -8.64 -9.49 -6.65
N LEU A 19 -9.34 -8.78 -7.57
CA LEU A 19 -9.67 -7.37 -7.39
C LEU A 19 -10.62 -7.16 -6.21
N LEU A 20 -11.71 -7.92 -6.14
CA LEU A 20 -12.72 -7.79 -5.08
C LEU A 20 -12.14 -8.16 -3.71
N ASP A 21 -11.32 -9.21 -3.63
CA ASP A 21 -10.65 -9.63 -2.41
C ASP A 21 -9.64 -8.59 -1.95
N GLY A 22 -8.90 -7.97 -2.87
CA GLY A 22 -8.00 -6.86 -2.56
C GLY A 22 -8.73 -5.64 -1.99
N MET A 23 -9.87 -5.26 -2.56
CA MET A 23 -10.71 -4.17 -2.04
C MET A 23 -11.25 -4.50 -0.64
N LYS A 24 -11.82 -5.69 -0.44
CA LYS A 24 -12.31 -6.15 0.86
C LYS A 24 -11.20 -6.18 1.91
N TRP A 25 -10.03 -6.67 1.55
CA TRP A 25 -8.88 -6.68 2.45
C TRP A 25 -8.44 -5.27 2.88
N LEU A 26 -8.48 -4.31 1.97
CA LEU A 26 -8.22 -2.90 2.30
C LEU A 26 -9.36 -2.24 3.09
N GLY A 27 -10.49 -2.93 3.31
CA GLY A 27 -11.68 -2.34 3.92
C GLY A 27 -12.31 -1.27 3.02
N LEU A 28 -12.23 -1.45 1.71
CA LEU A 28 -12.91 -0.63 0.70
C LEU A 28 -14.16 -1.37 0.24
N ASP A 29 -15.27 -1.04 0.82
CA ASP A 29 -16.59 -1.51 0.47
C ASP A 29 -17.31 -0.52 -0.45
N TRP A 30 -18.44 -0.93 -0.97
CA TRP A 30 -19.27 -0.14 -1.88
C TRP A 30 -20.75 -0.30 -1.52
N ASP A 31 -21.48 0.81 -1.63
CA ASP A 31 -22.91 0.85 -1.27
C ASP A 31 -23.79 0.20 -2.35
N GLU A 32 -23.31 0.19 -3.60
CA GLU A 32 -24.02 -0.35 -4.74
C GLU A 32 -23.04 -0.99 -5.75
N GLY A 33 -23.39 -2.16 -6.27
CA GLY A 33 -22.49 -2.88 -7.20
C GLY A 33 -22.65 -4.40 -7.16
N PRO A 34 -21.69 -5.15 -7.73
CA PRO A 34 -21.63 -6.60 -7.62
C PRO A 34 -21.71 -7.05 -6.17
N GLU A 35 -22.36 -8.17 -5.91
CA GLU A 35 -22.59 -8.79 -4.60
C GLU A 35 -23.56 -8.01 -3.67
N VAL A 36 -23.62 -6.69 -3.76
CA VAL A 36 -24.49 -5.85 -2.93
C VAL A 36 -25.84 -5.57 -3.61
N GLY A 37 -25.84 -5.41 -4.94
CA GLY A 37 -27.03 -4.98 -5.69
C GLY A 37 -27.22 -3.48 -5.66
N GLY A 38 -28.45 -3.02 -5.96
CA GLY A 38 -28.85 -1.62 -5.97
C GLY A 38 -29.77 -1.30 -7.16
N ASP A 39 -30.06 0.00 -7.38
CA ASP A 39 -31.07 0.45 -8.34
C ASP A 39 -30.53 0.68 -9.76
N TYR A 40 -29.19 0.75 -9.94
CA TYR A 40 -28.55 1.13 -11.20
C TYR A 40 -27.90 -0.05 -11.95
N GLY A 41 -28.20 -1.29 -11.55
CA GLY A 41 -27.71 -2.50 -12.24
C GLY A 41 -28.18 -2.62 -13.70
N PRO A 42 -27.61 -3.57 -14.46
CA PRO A 42 -26.47 -4.45 -14.15
C PRO A 42 -25.15 -3.70 -13.94
N TYR A 43 -24.24 -4.28 -13.12
CA TYR A 43 -22.95 -3.64 -12.75
C TYR A 43 -21.76 -4.13 -13.55
N PHE A 44 -21.97 -5.08 -14.45
CA PHE A 44 -20.98 -5.57 -15.41
C PHE A 44 -21.28 -4.97 -16.77
N GLN A 45 -20.30 -4.34 -17.38
CA GLN A 45 -20.49 -3.72 -18.71
C GLN A 45 -20.89 -4.73 -19.77
N SER A 46 -20.39 -5.97 -19.69
CA SER A 46 -20.77 -7.08 -20.58
C SER A 46 -22.28 -7.43 -20.54
N GLN A 47 -22.99 -7.05 -19.51
CA GLN A 47 -24.43 -7.31 -19.31
C GLN A 47 -25.32 -6.12 -19.70
N ARG A 48 -24.76 -5.04 -20.26
CA ARG A 48 -25.46 -3.77 -20.51
C ARG A 48 -25.69 -3.45 -21.98
N SER A 49 -25.54 -4.43 -22.86
CA SER A 49 -25.63 -4.23 -24.31
C SER A 49 -26.94 -3.53 -24.76
N GLU A 50 -28.09 -3.89 -24.19
CA GLU A 50 -29.36 -3.28 -24.50
C GLU A 50 -29.40 -1.77 -24.17
N ILE A 51 -28.76 -1.37 -23.08
CA ILE A 51 -28.63 0.03 -22.69
C ILE A 51 -27.73 0.78 -23.70
N TYR A 52 -26.63 0.16 -24.12
CA TYR A 52 -25.74 0.76 -25.13
C TYR A 52 -26.46 0.92 -26.46
N ASP A 53 -27.26 -0.05 -26.88
CA ASP A 53 -28.06 0.01 -28.13
C ASP A 53 -29.10 1.13 -28.06
N GLU A 54 -29.77 1.31 -26.92
CA GLU A 54 -30.74 2.41 -26.71
C GLU A 54 -30.03 3.78 -26.87
N TYR A 55 -28.88 3.98 -26.21
CA TYR A 55 -28.17 5.24 -26.30
C TYR A 55 -27.52 5.47 -27.69
N LEU A 56 -27.09 4.40 -28.35
CA LEU A 56 -26.66 4.48 -29.76
C LEU A 56 -27.78 4.96 -30.66
N GLN A 57 -29.02 4.45 -30.45
CA GLN A 57 -30.17 4.88 -31.21
C GLN A 57 -30.47 6.37 -30.97
N LYS A 58 -30.39 6.85 -29.74
CA LYS A 58 -30.54 8.29 -29.43
C LYS A 58 -29.54 9.15 -30.21
N LEU A 59 -28.26 8.72 -30.32
CA LEU A 59 -27.26 9.43 -31.13
C LEU A 59 -27.57 9.38 -32.63
N LYS A 60 -28.13 8.27 -33.16
CA LYS A 60 -28.56 8.13 -34.54
C LYS A 60 -29.73 9.08 -34.82
N ASP A 61 -30.73 9.12 -33.94
CA ASP A 61 -31.92 10.00 -34.09
C ASP A 61 -31.51 11.49 -33.99
N ALA A 62 -30.52 11.81 -33.21
CA ALA A 62 -29.92 13.15 -33.13
C ALA A 62 -28.99 13.49 -34.32
N ASN A 63 -28.84 12.58 -35.30
CA ASN A 63 -27.96 12.72 -36.46
C ASN A 63 -26.47 12.96 -36.08
N ARG A 64 -26.06 12.40 -34.91
CA ARG A 64 -24.71 12.53 -34.38
C ARG A 64 -23.82 11.31 -34.70
N THR A 65 -24.24 10.45 -35.63
CA THR A 65 -23.48 9.27 -36.04
C THR A 65 -23.52 9.07 -37.55
N TYR A 66 -22.56 8.30 -38.07
CA TYR A 66 -22.57 7.73 -39.43
C TYR A 66 -21.77 6.42 -39.45
N GLU A 67 -22.00 5.61 -40.45
CA GLU A 67 -21.31 4.35 -40.66
C GLU A 67 -20.22 4.52 -41.71
N LYS A 68 -19.01 3.97 -41.41
CA LYS A 68 -17.90 3.91 -42.33
C LYS A 68 -17.11 2.63 -42.07
N ASP A 69 -16.85 1.86 -43.12
CA ASP A 69 -16.08 0.61 -43.07
C ASP A 69 -16.59 -0.40 -42.01
N GLY A 70 -17.93 -0.44 -41.86
CA GLY A 70 -18.61 -1.29 -40.88
C GLY A 70 -18.58 -0.80 -39.44
N ALA A 71 -17.87 0.28 -39.13
CA ALA A 71 -17.82 0.89 -37.80
C ALA A 71 -18.77 2.10 -37.73
N VAL A 72 -19.29 2.37 -36.51
CA VAL A 72 -20.09 3.57 -36.25
C VAL A 72 -19.21 4.65 -35.66
N PHE A 73 -19.18 5.80 -36.31
CA PHE A 73 -18.46 6.99 -35.87
C PHE A 73 -19.39 7.99 -35.20
N PHE A 74 -18.90 8.61 -34.15
CA PHE A 74 -19.52 9.82 -33.60
C PHE A 74 -19.16 11.01 -34.44
N ARG A 75 -20.17 11.78 -34.85
CA ARG A 75 -20.06 12.98 -35.69
C ARG A 75 -19.96 14.19 -34.79
N LEU A 76 -18.82 14.90 -34.85
CA LEU A 76 -18.64 16.18 -34.20
C LEU A 76 -19.45 17.29 -34.90
N ASP A 77 -19.93 18.23 -34.11
CA ASP A 77 -20.46 19.48 -34.65
C ASP A 77 -19.33 20.43 -34.98
N GLY A 78 -19.41 21.10 -36.13
CA GLY A 78 -18.43 22.07 -36.53
C GLY A 78 -18.24 22.16 -38.04
N GLU A 79 -17.45 23.14 -38.44
CA GLU A 79 -17.09 23.34 -39.84
C GLU A 79 -16.07 22.27 -40.27
N ARG A 80 -16.41 21.55 -41.39
CA ARG A 80 -15.51 20.54 -41.95
C ARG A 80 -14.54 21.19 -42.92
N TYR A 81 -13.26 20.80 -42.83
CA TYR A 81 -12.19 21.26 -43.73
C TYR A 81 -11.21 20.14 -43.99
N THR A 82 -10.44 20.28 -45.05
CA THR A 82 -9.37 19.33 -45.42
C THR A 82 -8.01 19.95 -45.14
N GLU A 83 -7.13 19.18 -44.52
CA GLU A 83 -5.76 19.58 -44.26
C GLU A 83 -4.82 18.45 -44.70
N TYR A 84 -3.67 18.80 -45.27
CA TYR A 84 -2.65 17.84 -45.68
C TYR A 84 -1.84 17.38 -44.45
N ASP A 85 -1.90 16.10 -44.17
CA ASP A 85 -1.11 15.46 -43.09
C ASP A 85 0.26 15.08 -43.63
N GLU A 86 1.33 15.78 -43.24
CA GLU A 86 2.70 15.56 -43.70
C GLU A 86 3.26 14.18 -43.31
N TYR A 87 2.79 13.60 -42.19
CA TYR A 87 3.23 12.28 -41.74
C TYR A 87 2.58 11.16 -42.53
N LYS A 88 1.27 11.28 -42.79
CA LYS A 88 0.52 10.30 -43.58
C LYS A 88 0.67 10.49 -45.07
N LYS A 89 1.12 11.66 -45.51
CA LYS A 89 1.23 12.10 -46.91
C LYS A 89 -0.11 12.01 -47.66
N GLU A 90 -1.20 12.37 -46.98
CA GLU A 90 -2.55 12.37 -47.53
C GLU A 90 -3.35 13.57 -47.01
N GLU A 91 -4.42 13.93 -47.74
CA GLU A 91 -5.41 14.88 -47.25
C GLU A 91 -6.29 14.22 -46.20
N VAL A 92 -6.43 14.84 -45.04
CA VAL A 92 -7.24 14.36 -43.91
C VAL A 92 -8.40 15.33 -43.67
N GLU A 93 -9.62 14.80 -43.61
CA GLU A 93 -10.78 15.60 -43.20
C GLU A 93 -10.70 15.87 -41.69
N LYS A 94 -10.86 17.12 -41.34
CA LYS A 94 -10.90 17.62 -39.96
C LYS A 94 -12.20 18.40 -39.70
N VAL A 95 -12.50 18.58 -38.43
CA VAL A 95 -13.65 19.34 -37.94
C VAL A 95 -13.14 20.46 -37.03
N ARG A 96 -13.58 21.68 -37.25
CA ARG A 96 -13.40 22.80 -36.36
C ARG A 96 -14.54 22.81 -35.35
N ALA A 97 -14.44 21.92 -34.35
CA ALA A 97 -15.41 21.83 -33.27
C ALA A 97 -15.16 22.93 -32.22
N GLU A 98 -16.18 23.29 -31.47
CA GLU A 98 -16.00 24.18 -30.31
C GLU A 98 -15.21 23.50 -29.22
N PRO A 99 -14.23 24.22 -28.60
CA PRO A 99 -13.47 23.66 -27.49
C PRO A 99 -14.35 23.30 -26.29
N GLN A 100 -14.18 22.09 -25.79
CA GLN A 100 -14.76 21.68 -24.51
C GLN A 100 -13.97 22.30 -23.38
N VAL A 101 -14.64 23.10 -22.56
CA VAL A 101 -14.03 23.70 -21.34
C VAL A 101 -14.40 22.83 -20.15
N ILE A 102 -13.39 22.36 -19.47
CA ILE A 102 -13.48 21.45 -18.32
C ILE A 102 -12.88 22.15 -17.13
N ASP A 103 -13.66 22.43 -16.09
CA ASP A 103 -13.18 22.96 -14.82
C ASP A 103 -12.75 21.76 -13.91
N ASP A 104 -11.57 21.22 -14.18
CA ASP A 104 -11.04 20.09 -13.47
C ASP A 104 -10.61 20.47 -12.05
N LYS A 105 -11.00 19.67 -11.05
CA LYS A 105 -10.78 20.00 -9.64
C LYS A 105 -9.31 19.95 -9.22
N VAL A 106 -8.46 19.27 -9.99
CA VAL A 106 -7.01 19.13 -9.73
C VAL A 106 -6.18 19.91 -10.74
N ARG A 107 -6.52 19.80 -12.04
CA ARG A 107 -5.75 20.42 -13.15
C ARG A 107 -6.17 21.85 -13.45
N GLY A 108 -7.28 22.32 -12.83
CA GLY A 108 -7.85 23.63 -13.13
C GLY A 108 -8.55 23.65 -14.49
N ARG A 109 -8.67 24.82 -15.09
CA ARG A 109 -9.39 24.99 -16.34
C ARG A 109 -8.60 24.46 -17.52
N VAL A 110 -9.11 23.40 -18.14
CA VAL A 110 -8.56 22.76 -19.34
C VAL A 110 -9.53 23.03 -20.51
N SER A 111 -9.00 23.45 -21.66
CA SER A 111 -9.78 23.66 -22.88
C SER A 111 -9.20 22.82 -24.00
N ARG A 112 -10.03 21.99 -24.65
CA ARG A 112 -9.62 21.13 -25.75
C ARG A 112 -10.76 20.97 -26.75
N ALA A 113 -10.44 21.12 -28.04
CA ALA A 113 -11.32 20.76 -29.15
C ALA A 113 -10.89 19.42 -29.75
N GLU A 114 -11.84 18.59 -30.12
CA GLU A 114 -11.60 17.44 -30.99
C GLU A 114 -11.60 17.91 -32.44
N GLU A 115 -10.68 17.37 -33.23
CA GLU A 115 -10.51 17.77 -34.63
C GLU A 115 -11.01 16.69 -35.63
N LYS A 116 -11.36 15.50 -35.13
CA LYS A 116 -11.76 14.35 -35.96
C LYS A 116 -12.91 13.58 -35.30
N ASP A 117 -13.85 13.16 -36.13
CA ASP A 117 -14.84 12.18 -35.73
C ASP A 117 -14.14 10.91 -35.19
N PHE A 118 -14.74 10.24 -34.24
CA PHE A 118 -14.15 9.08 -33.61
C PHE A 118 -15.11 7.89 -33.53
N VAL A 119 -14.54 6.68 -33.56
CA VAL A 119 -15.32 5.44 -33.51
C VAL A 119 -15.97 5.31 -32.12
N ILE A 120 -17.24 4.94 -32.10
CA ILE A 120 -18.02 4.61 -30.90
C ILE A 120 -18.49 3.15 -30.88
N VAL A 121 -18.63 2.51 -32.07
CA VAL A 121 -18.86 1.07 -32.21
C VAL A 121 -17.91 0.54 -33.28
N ARG A 122 -17.20 -0.52 -32.98
CA ARG A 122 -16.26 -1.18 -33.92
C ARG A 122 -17.02 -1.93 -34.99
N SER A 123 -16.33 -2.31 -36.07
CA SER A 123 -16.91 -3.10 -37.19
C SER A 123 -17.38 -4.50 -36.77
N ASN A 124 -16.94 -5.02 -35.65
CA ASN A 124 -17.41 -6.28 -35.06
C ASN A 124 -18.67 -6.10 -34.19
N GLY A 125 -19.23 -4.86 -34.12
CA GLY A 125 -20.42 -4.53 -33.33
C GLY A 125 -20.13 -4.20 -31.85
N GLU A 126 -18.87 -4.29 -31.37
CA GLU A 126 -18.56 -3.98 -30.00
C GLU A 126 -18.41 -2.47 -29.75
N PRO A 127 -19.10 -1.91 -28.74
CA PRO A 127 -18.93 -0.51 -28.39
C PRO A 127 -17.54 -0.25 -27.78
N VAL A 128 -17.03 0.97 -27.98
CA VAL A 128 -15.71 1.35 -27.46
C VAL A 128 -15.81 2.06 -26.11
N PHE A 129 -14.70 2.04 -25.38
CA PHE A 129 -14.53 2.63 -24.04
C PHE A 129 -15.17 4.03 -23.89
N HIS A 130 -14.93 4.96 -24.83
CA HIS A 130 -15.47 6.31 -24.71
C HIS A 130 -17.00 6.37 -24.67
N PHE A 131 -17.65 5.55 -25.48
CA PHE A 131 -19.10 5.49 -25.55
C PHE A 131 -19.68 4.75 -24.33
N VAL A 132 -19.13 3.58 -24.03
CA VAL A 132 -19.58 2.74 -22.91
C VAL A 132 -19.52 3.51 -21.58
N ASN A 133 -18.39 4.15 -21.27
CA ASN A 133 -18.24 4.88 -20.01
C ASN A 133 -19.22 6.05 -19.89
N VAL A 134 -19.44 6.81 -20.96
CA VAL A 134 -20.40 7.92 -20.94
C VAL A 134 -21.83 7.42 -20.74
N VAL A 135 -22.23 6.36 -21.43
CA VAL A 135 -23.58 5.77 -21.26
C VAL A 135 -23.75 5.26 -19.82
N ASP A 136 -22.75 4.59 -19.28
CA ASP A 136 -22.81 4.08 -17.90
C ASP A 136 -22.86 5.22 -16.88
N ASP A 137 -22.04 6.24 -17.05
CA ASP A 137 -22.03 7.39 -16.15
C ASP A 137 -23.37 8.14 -16.15
N ILE A 138 -24.01 8.27 -17.33
CA ILE A 138 -25.37 8.85 -17.44
C ILE A 138 -26.40 7.95 -16.76
N SER A 139 -26.45 6.68 -17.16
CA SER A 139 -27.51 5.75 -16.72
C SER A 139 -27.39 5.33 -15.25
N MET A 140 -26.19 5.44 -14.68
CA MET A 140 -25.92 5.20 -13.25
C MET A 140 -25.90 6.48 -12.41
N GLY A 141 -26.13 7.65 -13.01
CA GLY A 141 -26.22 8.91 -12.27
C GLY A 141 -24.90 9.36 -11.64
N ILE A 142 -23.75 9.08 -12.29
CA ILE A 142 -22.42 9.45 -11.79
C ILE A 142 -22.27 10.97 -11.79
N THR A 143 -21.95 11.53 -10.64
CA THR A 143 -21.80 12.97 -10.43
C THR A 143 -20.35 13.45 -10.47
N HIS A 144 -19.41 12.58 -10.12
CA HIS A 144 -17.98 12.89 -10.04
C HIS A 144 -17.15 11.75 -10.66
N VAL A 145 -16.18 12.11 -11.50
CA VAL A 145 -15.20 11.18 -12.08
C VAL A 145 -13.80 11.57 -11.61
N ILE A 146 -13.26 10.78 -10.69
CA ILE A 146 -11.88 10.92 -10.18
C ILE A 146 -11.04 9.81 -10.81
N ARG A 147 -10.04 10.16 -11.64
CA ARG A 147 -9.26 9.17 -12.38
C ARG A 147 -7.84 9.67 -12.71
N GLY A 148 -6.98 8.80 -13.20
CA GLY A 148 -5.62 9.17 -13.60
C GLY A 148 -5.57 10.21 -14.73
N GLU A 149 -4.57 11.08 -14.71
CA GLU A 149 -4.39 12.15 -15.72
C GLU A 149 -4.10 11.63 -17.14
N ASP A 150 -3.72 10.36 -17.27
CA ASP A 150 -3.58 9.69 -18.58
C ASP A 150 -4.91 9.65 -19.37
N HIS A 151 -6.05 9.80 -18.68
CA HIS A 151 -7.37 9.93 -19.28
C HIS A 151 -7.82 11.38 -19.53
N LEU A 152 -7.03 12.38 -19.18
CA LEU A 152 -7.40 13.79 -19.38
C LEU A 152 -7.70 14.12 -20.86
N SER A 153 -6.90 13.53 -21.77
CA SER A 153 -7.13 13.68 -23.22
C SER A 153 -8.43 13.06 -23.73
N ASN A 154 -9.04 12.14 -22.97
CA ASN A 154 -10.30 11.50 -23.35
C ASN A 154 -11.51 12.32 -22.94
N THR A 155 -11.32 13.26 -22.00
CA THR A 155 -12.42 13.99 -21.36
C THR A 155 -13.19 14.89 -22.36
N SER A 156 -12.51 15.48 -23.34
CA SER A 156 -13.16 16.26 -24.38
C SER A 156 -14.15 15.42 -25.19
N LYS A 157 -13.77 14.18 -25.58
CA LYS A 157 -14.66 13.24 -26.27
C LYS A 157 -15.86 12.84 -25.41
N HIS A 158 -15.62 12.61 -24.11
CA HIS A 158 -16.70 12.30 -23.17
C HIS A 158 -17.67 13.47 -23.05
N CYS A 159 -17.21 14.73 -22.93
CA CYS A 159 -18.05 15.91 -22.91
C CYS A 159 -18.89 16.07 -24.19
N GLU A 160 -18.32 15.77 -25.37
CA GLU A 160 -19.05 15.76 -26.62
C GLU A 160 -20.20 14.75 -26.62
N LEU A 161 -19.95 13.54 -26.13
CA LEU A 161 -20.97 12.48 -26.03
C LEU A 161 -22.04 12.83 -24.99
N PHE A 162 -21.69 13.33 -23.82
CA PHE A 162 -22.66 13.77 -22.80
C PHE A 162 -23.63 14.79 -23.37
N ARG A 163 -23.12 15.85 -24.02
CA ARG A 163 -23.93 16.91 -24.59
C ARG A 163 -24.79 16.45 -25.76
N ALA A 164 -24.26 15.58 -26.62
CA ALA A 164 -24.99 15.01 -27.72
C ALA A 164 -26.18 14.13 -27.26
N LEU A 165 -26.04 13.54 -26.06
CA LEU A 165 -27.12 12.76 -25.43
C LEU A 165 -28.04 13.63 -24.54
N GLY A 166 -27.80 14.96 -24.49
CA GLY A 166 -28.65 15.90 -23.74
C GLY A 166 -28.37 15.94 -22.25
N HIS A 167 -27.17 15.54 -21.83
CA HIS A 167 -26.74 15.54 -20.43
C HIS A 167 -25.55 16.47 -20.20
N GLU A 168 -25.49 17.06 -19.01
CA GLU A 168 -24.29 17.77 -18.56
C GLU A 168 -23.21 16.77 -18.11
N PRO A 169 -21.93 17.02 -18.45
CA PRO A 169 -20.83 16.20 -17.97
C PRO A 169 -20.70 16.22 -16.45
N PRO A 170 -20.22 15.14 -15.82
CA PRO A 170 -19.93 15.11 -14.39
C PRO A 170 -18.78 16.04 -14.02
N VAL A 171 -18.56 16.25 -12.72
CA VAL A 171 -17.38 16.91 -12.21
C VAL A 171 -16.18 16.02 -12.42
N PHE A 172 -15.11 16.54 -13.04
CA PHE A 172 -13.87 15.81 -13.27
C PHE A 172 -12.77 16.22 -12.28
N ALA A 173 -11.97 15.23 -11.88
CA ALA A 173 -10.74 15.41 -11.12
C ALA A 173 -9.68 14.43 -11.64
N HIS A 174 -8.66 14.95 -12.35
CA HIS A 174 -7.60 14.11 -12.90
C HIS A 174 -6.40 14.12 -11.96
N ILE A 175 -6.21 13.01 -11.25
CA ILE A 175 -5.12 12.82 -10.29
C ILE A 175 -3.80 12.51 -11.01
N PRO A 176 -2.64 12.89 -10.42
CA PRO A 176 -1.33 12.65 -11.01
C PRO A 176 -1.02 11.15 -11.13
N LEU A 177 -0.04 10.84 -11.98
CA LEU A 177 0.45 9.46 -12.12
C LEU A 177 1.28 9.04 -10.90
N ILE A 178 1.22 7.77 -10.58
CA ILE A 178 2.16 7.14 -9.65
C ILE A 178 3.34 6.62 -10.46
N LEU A 179 4.53 7.15 -10.13
CA LEU A 179 5.78 6.77 -10.76
C LEU A 179 6.47 5.64 -9.98
N LYS A 180 7.32 4.88 -10.69
CA LYS A 180 8.15 3.83 -10.09
C LYS A 180 9.05 4.36 -8.98
N THR A 181 9.41 3.52 -8.02
CA THR A 181 10.40 3.82 -6.96
C THR A 181 11.72 4.30 -7.56
N THR A 182 12.18 3.65 -8.63
CA THR A 182 13.43 3.99 -9.32
C THR A 182 13.21 4.15 -10.82
N GLY A 183 13.96 5.07 -11.44
CA GLY A 183 13.90 5.31 -12.87
C GLY A 183 12.69 6.14 -13.35
N PRO A 184 12.59 6.38 -14.64
CA PRO A 184 11.47 7.10 -15.24
C PRO A 184 10.27 6.20 -15.51
N GLY A 185 9.08 6.80 -15.58
CA GLY A 185 7.86 6.18 -16.08
C GLY A 185 6.85 5.81 -15.00
N LYS A 186 5.63 5.55 -15.46
CA LYS A 186 4.48 5.17 -14.67
C LYS A 186 4.71 3.78 -14.05
N MET A 187 4.28 3.61 -12.80
CA MET A 187 4.24 2.32 -12.13
C MET A 187 3.29 1.36 -12.86
N SER A 188 3.67 0.13 -13.00
CA SER A 188 2.92 -0.92 -13.69
C SER A 188 2.75 -2.15 -12.80
N LYS A 189 1.82 -3.04 -13.14
CA LYS A 189 1.58 -4.31 -12.42
C LYS A 189 2.82 -5.23 -12.30
N ARG A 190 3.92 -4.93 -13.01
CA ARG A 190 5.19 -5.70 -12.95
C ARG A 190 6.21 -5.10 -11.99
N ASP A 191 5.93 -3.93 -11.46
CA ASP A 191 6.83 -3.25 -10.54
C ASP A 191 6.52 -3.71 -9.12
N GLN A 192 7.55 -3.87 -8.29
CA GLN A 192 7.42 -4.28 -6.90
C GLN A 192 6.52 -3.31 -6.13
N GLY A 193 5.63 -3.84 -5.29
CA GLY A 193 4.67 -3.08 -4.51
C GLY A 193 3.47 -2.55 -5.29
N ALA A 194 3.29 -2.99 -6.55
CA ALA A 194 2.14 -2.61 -7.37
C ALA A 194 0.89 -3.46 -7.13
N LEU A 195 1.04 -4.63 -6.51
CA LEU A 195 -0.03 -5.59 -6.28
C LEU A 195 -0.40 -5.64 -4.79
N ILE A 196 -1.69 -5.63 -4.50
CA ILE A 196 -2.19 -5.71 -3.12
C ILE A 196 -1.84 -7.06 -2.49
N GLU A 197 -1.83 -8.14 -3.27
CA GLU A 197 -1.46 -9.49 -2.82
C GLU A 197 -0.04 -9.56 -2.26
N GLU A 198 0.89 -8.73 -2.74
CA GLU A 198 2.25 -8.68 -2.19
C GLU A 198 2.24 -8.22 -0.73
N TYR A 199 1.39 -7.25 -0.39
CA TYR A 199 1.25 -6.78 0.99
C TYR A 199 0.57 -7.80 1.87
N GLN A 200 -0.46 -8.50 1.35
CA GLN A 200 -1.13 -9.59 2.07
C GLN A 200 -0.15 -10.71 2.41
N GLN A 201 0.62 -11.18 1.42
CA GLN A 201 1.61 -12.24 1.59
C GLN A 201 2.75 -11.86 2.54
N ASN A 202 3.08 -10.59 2.59
CA ASN A 202 4.10 -10.04 3.49
C ASN A 202 3.53 -9.61 4.85
N ASN A 203 2.27 -9.95 5.14
CA ASN A 203 1.61 -9.63 6.42
C ASN A 203 1.69 -8.14 6.80
N PHE A 204 1.53 -7.25 5.81
CA PHE A 204 1.29 -5.84 6.09
C PHE A 204 -0.11 -5.65 6.68
N LEU A 205 -0.26 -4.64 7.52
CA LEU A 205 -1.56 -4.30 8.07
C LEU A 205 -2.41 -3.58 7.01
N PRO A 206 -3.65 -4.05 6.72
CA PRO A 206 -4.52 -3.44 5.72
C PRO A 206 -4.72 -1.93 5.93
N ALA A 207 -4.90 -1.50 7.19
CA ALA A 207 -5.06 -0.10 7.54
C ALA A 207 -3.81 0.74 7.20
N ALA A 208 -2.61 0.19 7.40
CA ALA A 208 -1.35 0.85 7.06
C ALA A 208 -1.18 1.01 5.54
N VAL A 209 -1.50 -0.04 4.78
CA VAL A 209 -1.45 -0.01 3.31
C VAL A 209 -2.45 1.01 2.78
N ARG A 210 -3.69 0.99 3.26
CA ARG A 210 -4.74 1.95 2.89
C ARG A 210 -4.32 3.38 3.20
N ASN A 211 -3.80 3.66 4.40
CA ASN A 211 -3.31 4.98 4.77
C ASN A 211 -2.21 5.46 3.81
N TYR A 212 -1.21 4.63 3.53
CA TYR A 212 -0.14 4.99 2.61
C TYR A 212 -0.66 5.28 1.20
N LEU A 213 -1.57 4.45 0.68
CA LEU A 213 -2.17 4.65 -0.64
C LEU A 213 -2.95 5.96 -0.72
N CYS A 214 -3.65 6.36 0.35
CA CYS A 214 -4.31 7.66 0.41
C CYS A 214 -3.31 8.83 0.31
N LEU A 215 -2.10 8.69 0.86
CA LEU A 215 -1.05 9.70 0.79
C LEU A 215 -0.32 9.76 -0.55
N LEU A 216 -0.56 8.80 -1.45
CA LEU A 216 -0.02 8.83 -2.80
C LEU A 216 -0.77 9.84 -3.67
N GLY A 217 -0.29 11.07 -3.64
CA GLY A 217 -0.86 12.16 -4.44
C GLY A 217 -1.85 13.06 -3.71
N TRP A 218 -2.14 12.78 -2.44
CA TRP A 218 -2.93 13.66 -1.56
C TRP A 218 -2.18 13.97 -0.26
N SER A 219 -2.45 15.12 0.33
CA SER A 219 -1.88 15.54 1.63
C SER A 219 -2.95 16.23 2.47
N PRO A 220 -3.04 15.92 3.79
CA PRO A 220 -3.96 16.56 4.71
C PRO A 220 -3.60 18.00 5.08
N LYS A 221 -2.49 18.56 4.55
CA LYS A 221 -1.97 19.93 4.81
C LYS A 221 -1.51 20.19 6.26
N ASP A 222 -1.58 19.22 7.15
CA ASP A 222 -1.14 19.32 8.55
C ASP A 222 0.05 18.41 8.87
N ASP A 223 0.74 17.91 7.84
CA ASP A 223 1.89 17.00 7.92
C ASP A 223 1.61 15.66 8.63
N SER A 224 0.35 15.32 8.90
CA SER A 224 -0.02 14.02 9.46
C SER A 224 0.19 12.91 8.44
N GLU A 225 0.94 11.86 8.81
CA GLU A 225 1.24 10.73 7.93
C GLU A 225 0.55 9.43 8.37
N VAL A 226 0.32 9.27 9.68
CA VAL A 226 -0.34 8.10 10.24
C VAL A 226 -1.70 8.51 10.77
N MET A 227 -2.75 8.08 10.08
CA MET A 227 -4.13 8.49 10.36
C MET A 227 -5.10 7.32 10.18
N PRO A 228 -6.07 7.12 11.08
CA PRO A 228 -7.18 6.22 10.82
C PRO A 228 -7.99 6.70 9.61
N ILE A 229 -8.73 5.79 8.98
CA ILE A 229 -9.46 6.11 7.74
C ILE A 229 -10.53 7.17 7.97
N GLU A 230 -11.12 7.21 9.13
CA GLU A 230 -12.14 8.17 9.53
C GLU A 230 -11.60 9.60 9.47
N ASP A 231 -10.37 9.81 9.96
CA ASP A 231 -9.68 11.10 9.90
C ASP A 231 -9.33 11.49 8.45
N ILE A 232 -8.94 10.50 7.63
CA ILE A 232 -8.67 10.71 6.20
C ILE A 232 -9.94 11.16 5.48
N ILE A 233 -11.07 10.50 5.73
CA ILE A 233 -12.37 10.84 5.15
C ILE A 233 -12.79 12.26 5.55
N GLU A 234 -12.64 12.63 6.83
CA GLU A 234 -12.99 13.97 7.34
C GLU A 234 -12.13 15.06 6.71
N LYS A 235 -10.81 14.79 6.52
CA LYS A 235 -9.85 15.77 5.99
C LYS A 235 -9.81 15.82 4.47
N PHE A 236 -10.40 14.84 3.77
CA PHE A 236 -10.29 14.76 2.33
C PHE A 236 -10.99 15.92 1.63
N ASP A 237 -10.24 16.65 0.81
CA ASP A 237 -10.74 17.60 -0.17
C ASP A 237 -9.91 17.53 -1.48
N PHE A 238 -10.49 18.06 -2.57
CA PHE A 238 -9.77 18.13 -3.84
C PHE A 238 -8.54 19.04 -3.79
N GLY A 239 -8.57 20.06 -2.93
CA GLY A 239 -7.45 21.01 -2.78
C GLY A 239 -6.23 20.38 -2.08
N GLY A 240 -6.39 19.23 -1.42
CA GLY A 240 -5.31 18.43 -0.87
C GLY A 240 -4.63 17.52 -1.91
N ILE A 241 -5.22 17.34 -3.10
CA ILE A 241 -4.63 16.51 -4.16
C ILE A 241 -3.48 17.30 -4.81
N ASN A 242 -2.30 16.71 -4.84
CA ASN A 242 -1.12 17.28 -5.45
C ASN A 242 -1.25 17.29 -6.98
N GLN A 243 -0.73 18.33 -7.64
CA GLN A 243 -0.70 18.37 -9.11
C GLN A 243 0.51 17.63 -9.70
N GLY A 244 1.58 17.44 -8.92
CA GLY A 244 2.78 16.73 -9.34
C GLY A 244 2.63 15.21 -9.18
N ASN A 245 3.33 14.46 -10.04
CA ASN A 245 3.33 13.00 -9.97
C ASN A 245 3.89 12.50 -8.64
N ALA A 246 3.19 11.56 -8.01
CA ALA A 246 3.66 10.89 -6.81
C ALA A 246 4.67 9.79 -7.18
N ARG A 247 5.71 9.62 -6.38
CA ARG A 247 6.63 8.49 -6.52
C ARG A 247 6.36 7.48 -5.41
N PHE A 248 6.25 6.22 -5.79
CA PHE A 248 6.08 5.14 -4.83
C PHE A 248 7.35 5.01 -3.97
N ASP A 249 7.19 4.93 -2.65
CA ASP A 249 8.27 4.86 -1.66
C ASP A 249 8.03 3.69 -0.71
N GLU A 250 8.77 2.59 -0.92
CA GLU A 250 8.69 1.38 -0.11
C GLU A 250 9.14 1.60 1.34
N GLN A 251 10.10 2.51 1.56
CA GLN A 251 10.58 2.81 2.90
C GLN A 251 9.52 3.55 3.71
N LYS A 252 8.83 4.50 3.07
CA LYS A 252 7.69 5.20 3.68
C LYS A 252 6.53 4.25 3.99
N MET A 253 6.20 3.33 3.07
CA MET A 253 5.20 2.28 3.30
C MET A 253 5.56 1.43 4.52
N SER A 254 6.80 0.95 4.58
CA SER A 254 7.29 0.14 5.69
C SER A 254 7.31 0.92 7.01
N HIS A 255 7.63 2.21 6.97
CA HIS A 255 7.60 3.08 8.14
C HIS A 255 6.17 3.25 8.67
N ILE A 256 5.20 3.55 7.81
CA ILE A 256 3.79 3.67 8.20
C ILE A 256 3.30 2.34 8.79
N ASN A 257 3.61 1.20 8.15
CA ASN A 257 3.24 -0.10 8.67
C ASN A 257 3.81 -0.37 10.06
N ALA A 258 5.08 0.00 10.30
CA ALA A 258 5.71 -0.11 11.61
C ALA A 258 5.01 0.76 12.67
N GLU A 259 4.60 1.98 12.32
CA GLU A 259 3.83 2.83 13.24
C GLU A 259 2.48 2.22 13.60
N TYR A 260 1.75 1.67 12.62
CA TYR A 260 0.50 0.97 12.88
C TYR A 260 0.72 -0.25 13.80
N ILE A 261 1.78 -1.06 13.58
CA ILE A 261 2.10 -2.20 14.44
C ILE A 261 2.39 -1.73 15.86
N ARG A 262 3.17 -0.66 16.05
CA ARG A 262 3.51 -0.11 17.37
C ARG A 262 2.30 0.37 18.16
N ASN A 263 1.26 0.79 17.47
CA ASN A 263 0.03 1.31 18.08
C ASN A 263 -1.07 0.24 18.24
N LEU A 264 -0.85 -1.01 17.81
CA LEU A 264 -1.82 -2.08 18.02
C LEU A 264 -1.97 -2.40 19.51
N PRO A 265 -3.20 -2.70 19.97
CA PRO A 265 -3.37 -3.36 21.27
C PRO A 265 -2.59 -4.67 21.32
N LEU A 266 -1.94 -4.95 22.45
CA LEU A 266 -1.07 -6.12 22.59
C LEU A 266 -1.80 -7.45 22.31
N GLU A 267 -3.04 -7.56 22.75
CA GLU A 267 -3.89 -8.73 22.50
C GLU A 267 -4.14 -8.95 21.00
N THR A 268 -4.41 -7.86 20.27
CA THR A 268 -4.58 -7.92 18.80
C THR A 268 -3.29 -8.34 18.12
N LEU A 269 -2.15 -7.77 18.54
CA LEU A 269 -0.86 -8.16 18.02
C LEU A 269 -0.58 -9.64 18.29
N ALA A 270 -0.80 -10.11 19.52
CA ALA A 270 -0.60 -11.51 19.90
C ALA A 270 -1.45 -12.46 19.03
N TRP A 271 -2.72 -12.13 18.82
CA TRP A 271 -3.60 -12.92 17.94
C TRP A 271 -3.08 -12.97 16.50
N MET A 272 -2.62 -11.84 15.95
CA MET A 272 -2.13 -11.76 14.57
C MET A 272 -0.81 -12.52 14.36
N VAL A 273 0.09 -12.53 15.34
CA VAL A 273 1.41 -13.14 15.20
C VAL A 273 1.46 -14.61 15.62
N SER A 274 0.50 -15.07 16.40
CA SER A 274 0.43 -16.47 16.87
C SER A 274 0.58 -17.50 15.74
N PRO A 275 -0.15 -17.41 14.61
CA PRO A 275 0.03 -18.32 13.49
C PRO A 275 1.44 -18.25 12.86
N ILE A 276 2.05 -17.08 12.85
CA ILE A 276 3.39 -16.87 12.29
C ILE A 276 4.44 -17.54 13.17
N LEU A 277 4.34 -17.36 14.48
CA LEU A 277 5.26 -17.96 15.46
C LEU A 277 5.11 -19.49 15.50
N ALA A 278 3.88 -19.98 15.51
CA ALA A 278 3.61 -21.43 15.46
C ALA A 278 4.11 -22.06 14.16
N GLY A 279 3.88 -21.42 13.02
CA GLY A 279 4.39 -21.87 11.71
C GLY A 279 5.91 -21.91 11.61
N LYS A 280 6.63 -21.18 12.48
CA LYS A 280 8.09 -21.24 12.63
C LYS A 280 8.55 -22.19 13.74
N GLY A 281 7.62 -22.85 14.43
CA GLY A 281 7.92 -23.76 15.54
C GLY A 281 8.50 -23.07 16.77
N LEU A 282 8.23 -21.77 16.95
CA LEU A 282 8.71 -21.00 18.11
C LEU A 282 7.78 -21.13 19.31
N VAL A 283 6.47 -21.30 19.06
CA VAL A 283 5.44 -21.47 20.11
C VAL A 283 4.54 -22.64 19.75
N ASP A 284 3.95 -23.25 20.76
CA ASP A 284 2.93 -24.29 20.66
C ASP A 284 1.91 -24.15 21.81
N ASP A 285 0.94 -25.08 21.89
CA ASP A 285 -0.12 -25.06 22.92
C ASP A 285 0.39 -25.18 24.36
N SER A 286 1.67 -25.55 24.56
CA SER A 286 2.30 -25.64 25.88
C SER A 286 3.07 -24.38 26.27
N THR A 287 3.24 -23.44 25.34
CA THR A 287 3.97 -22.21 25.60
C THR A 287 3.15 -21.25 26.46
N ASP A 288 3.75 -20.74 27.53
CA ASP A 288 3.09 -19.83 28.45
C ASP A 288 2.64 -18.53 27.75
N GLU A 289 1.33 -18.26 27.77
CA GLU A 289 0.73 -17.09 27.12
C GLU A 289 1.23 -15.77 27.74
N ASP A 290 1.40 -15.71 29.06
CA ASP A 290 1.90 -14.52 29.73
C ASP A 290 3.34 -14.22 29.30
N TYR A 291 4.14 -15.27 29.10
CA TYR A 291 5.51 -15.12 28.58
C TYR A 291 5.49 -14.61 27.12
N ILE A 292 4.62 -15.13 26.27
CA ILE A 292 4.47 -14.64 24.88
C ILE A 292 4.09 -13.15 24.90
N GLN A 293 3.10 -12.77 25.69
CA GLN A 293 2.67 -11.37 25.80
C GLN A 293 3.80 -10.46 26.28
N GLU A 294 4.59 -10.89 27.26
CA GLU A 294 5.72 -10.09 27.76
C GLU A 294 6.80 -9.93 26.68
N VAL A 295 7.15 -10.99 25.96
CA VAL A 295 8.08 -10.93 24.83
C VAL A 295 7.58 -9.97 23.74
N LEU A 296 6.29 -10.03 23.41
CA LEU A 296 5.69 -9.13 22.42
C LEU A 296 5.70 -7.68 22.92
N ARG A 297 5.34 -7.45 24.17
CA ARG A 297 5.29 -6.11 24.80
C ARG A 297 6.64 -5.39 24.71
N ILE A 298 7.74 -6.08 25.01
CA ILE A 298 9.09 -5.46 24.94
C ILE A 298 9.62 -5.35 23.51
N SER A 299 9.09 -6.14 22.58
CA SER A 299 9.55 -6.22 21.18
C SER A 299 8.77 -5.33 20.23
N GLN A 300 7.48 -5.06 20.50
CA GLN A 300 6.58 -4.27 19.66
C GLN A 300 7.15 -2.90 19.25
N PRO A 301 7.84 -2.14 20.12
CA PRO A 301 8.45 -0.85 19.74
C PRO A 301 9.55 -0.96 18.66
N LYS A 302 10.11 -2.15 18.45
CA LYS A 302 11.19 -2.41 17.48
C LYS A 302 10.68 -3.15 16.23
N MET A 303 9.42 -3.53 16.18
CA MET A 303 8.85 -4.25 15.03
C MET A 303 8.68 -3.33 13.82
N THR A 304 9.09 -3.83 12.65
CA THR A 304 8.91 -3.15 11.37
C THR A 304 7.90 -3.86 10.48
N SER A 305 7.74 -5.18 10.67
CA SER A 305 6.72 -6.00 10.02
C SER A 305 6.43 -7.22 10.87
N LEU A 306 5.27 -7.85 10.67
CA LEU A 306 4.91 -9.08 11.37
C LEU A 306 5.81 -10.24 10.94
N ASN A 307 6.24 -10.29 9.68
CA ASN A 307 7.11 -11.34 9.15
C ASN A 307 8.55 -11.28 9.70
N ALA A 308 9.02 -10.11 10.12
CA ALA A 308 10.34 -9.96 10.72
C ALA A 308 10.35 -10.38 12.21
N LEU A 309 9.19 -10.60 12.81
CA LEU A 309 9.09 -10.92 14.24
C LEU A 309 9.81 -12.20 14.63
N PRO A 310 9.71 -13.34 13.91
CA PRO A 310 10.43 -14.56 14.29
C PRO A 310 11.95 -14.37 14.43
N GLU A 311 12.54 -13.56 13.55
CA GLU A 311 13.98 -13.24 13.62
C GLU A 311 14.30 -12.30 14.79
N LEU A 312 13.37 -11.38 15.11
CA LEU A 312 13.52 -10.42 16.19
C LEU A 312 13.46 -11.07 17.59
N ILE A 313 12.60 -12.09 17.75
CA ILE A 313 12.28 -12.67 19.07
C ILE A 313 12.56 -14.17 19.19
N GLY A 314 12.99 -14.87 18.14
CA GLY A 314 13.17 -16.33 18.15
C GLY A 314 14.03 -16.84 19.29
N TYR A 315 15.06 -16.10 19.68
CA TYR A 315 15.93 -16.43 20.81
C TYR A 315 15.21 -16.41 22.18
N PHE A 316 14.02 -15.84 22.30
CA PHE A 316 13.24 -15.97 23.54
C PHE A 316 12.64 -17.36 23.71
N PHE A 317 12.39 -18.07 22.63
CA PHE A 317 11.72 -19.36 22.61
C PHE A 317 12.66 -20.52 22.34
N ASN A 318 13.82 -20.28 21.75
CA ASN A 318 14.80 -21.30 21.41
C ASN A 318 16.19 -20.92 21.97
N ASP A 319 16.87 -21.91 22.58
CA ASP A 319 18.24 -21.73 23.08
C ASP A 319 19.29 -22.04 22.00
N ASP A 320 18.90 -22.64 20.88
CA ASP A 320 19.76 -22.82 19.69
C ASP A 320 19.61 -21.61 18.75
N TYR A 321 20.39 -20.56 19.03
CA TYR A 321 20.46 -19.34 18.21
C TYR A 321 21.89 -19.11 17.74
N SER A 322 22.03 -18.61 16.51
CA SER A 322 23.33 -18.31 15.92
C SER A 322 23.86 -16.94 16.36
N ILE A 323 25.17 -16.87 16.60
CA ILE A 323 25.86 -15.59 16.87
C ILE A 323 26.15 -14.88 15.56
N ASN A 324 25.79 -13.60 15.48
CA ASN A 324 26.12 -12.75 14.33
C ASN A 324 27.63 -12.44 14.29
N GLU A 325 28.37 -13.17 13.47
CA GLU A 325 29.81 -13.07 13.35
C GLU A 325 30.32 -11.65 13.08
N LYS A 326 29.64 -10.87 12.28
CA LYS A 326 30.03 -9.49 11.96
C LYS A 326 29.96 -8.59 13.18
N THR A 327 28.93 -8.75 13.98
CA THR A 327 28.74 -8.02 15.24
C THR A 327 29.80 -8.47 16.27
N GLU A 328 29.97 -9.76 16.40
CA GLU A 328 30.96 -10.35 17.29
C GLU A 328 32.39 -9.84 17.00
N LYS A 329 32.86 -10.01 15.76
CA LYS A 329 34.17 -9.53 15.31
C LYS A 329 34.39 -8.03 15.56
N LYS A 330 33.31 -7.23 15.49
CA LYS A 330 33.38 -5.80 15.78
C LYS A 330 33.51 -5.52 17.27
N LEU A 331 32.76 -6.24 18.10
CA LEU A 331 32.76 -6.06 19.55
C LEU A 331 34.06 -6.54 20.19
N LEU A 332 34.56 -7.70 19.79
CA LEU A 332 35.79 -8.27 20.35
C LEU A 332 37.05 -7.48 20.03
N LYS A 333 37.01 -6.56 19.05
CA LYS A 333 38.15 -5.68 18.72
C LYS A 333 38.36 -4.50 19.68
N LYS A 334 37.39 -4.20 20.55
CA LYS A 334 37.38 -2.97 21.34
C LYS A 334 37.23 -3.28 22.83
N GLY A 335 38.15 -2.77 23.64
CA GLY A 335 38.09 -2.94 25.08
C GLY A 335 38.29 -4.40 25.50
N GLU A 336 37.71 -4.77 26.62
CA GLU A 336 37.79 -6.12 27.20
C GLU A 336 36.38 -6.72 27.38
N PRO A 337 35.62 -6.96 26.28
CA PRO A 337 34.22 -7.32 26.37
C PRO A 337 34.00 -8.66 27.08
N LEU A 338 34.90 -9.65 26.91
CA LEU A 338 34.77 -10.95 27.56
C LEU A 338 35.01 -10.86 29.07
N VAL A 339 35.93 -10.00 29.51
CA VAL A 339 36.15 -9.74 30.96
C VAL A 339 34.90 -9.12 31.57
N ARG A 340 34.32 -8.12 30.90
CA ARG A 340 33.08 -7.48 31.36
C ARG A 340 31.90 -8.45 31.40
N LEU A 341 31.79 -9.31 30.40
CA LEU A 341 30.75 -10.32 30.37
C LEU A 341 30.88 -11.33 31.52
N LYS A 342 32.12 -11.70 31.84
CA LYS A 342 32.42 -12.58 32.96
C LYS A 342 32.07 -11.91 34.30
N GLU A 343 32.47 -10.65 34.51
CA GLU A 343 32.09 -9.87 35.69
C GLU A 343 30.59 -9.78 35.86
N PHE A 344 29.88 -9.53 34.78
CA PHE A 344 28.38 -9.44 34.78
C PHE A 344 27.77 -10.76 35.24
N VAL A 345 28.16 -11.90 34.67
CA VAL A 345 27.55 -13.19 35.03
C VAL A 345 27.87 -13.63 36.45
N ASP A 346 29.07 -13.30 36.95
CA ASP A 346 29.47 -13.63 38.31
C ASP A 346 28.63 -12.88 39.37
N GLU A 347 28.37 -11.59 39.14
CA GLU A 347 27.56 -10.78 40.04
C GLU A 347 26.03 -11.03 39.84
N LEU A 348 25.61 -11.41 38.62
CA LEU A 348 24.22 -11.75 38.31
C LEU A 348 23.70 -12.88 39.21
N ALA A 349 24.55 -13.84 39.55
CA ALA A 349 24.17 -14.96 40.41
C ALA A 349 23.71 -14.51 41.82
N SER A 350 24.22 -13.39 42.33
CA SER A 350 23.88 -12.84 43.64
C SER A 350 22.59 -11.98 43.69
N LEU A 351 22.04 -11.57 42.57
CA LEU A 351 20.81 -10.78 42.54
C LEU A 351 19.64 -11.56 43.13
N GLU A 352 18.89 -10.96 44.06
CA GLU A 352 17.67 -11.55 44.64
C GLU A 352 16.52 -11.56 43.67
N SER A 353 16.36 -10.50 42.86
CA SER A 353 15.32 -10.36 41.86
C SER A 353 15.89 -9.85 40.53
N LEU A 354 15.35 -10.34 39.41
CA LEU A 354 15.76 -9.95 38.07
C LEU A 354 14.73 -8.97 37.46
N THR A 355 14.82 -7.72 37.88
CA THR A 355 14.04 -6.65 37.29
C THR A 355 14.92 -5.70 36.46
N PRO A 356 14.37 -4.95 35.50
CA PRO A 356 15.12 -3.94 34.74
C PRO A 356 15.89 -2.97 35.65
N GLU A 357 15.30 -2.53 36.76
CA GLU A 357 15.90 -1.60 37.72
C GLU A 357 17.08 -2.25 38.48
N ALA A 358 16.93 -3.51 38.92
CA ALA A 358 17.98 -4.25 39.58
C ALA A 358 19.17 -4.49 38.63
N LEU A 359 18.91 -4.81 37.38
CA LEU A 359 19.92 -4.96 36.34
C LEU A 359 20.62 -3.64 36.03
N GLU A 360 19.89 -2.53 35.96
CA GLU A 360 20.49 -1.21 35.77
C GLU A 360 21.46 -0.87 36.91
N THR A 361 21.00 -1.06 38.15
CA THR A 361 21.84 -0.85 39.36
C THR A 361 23.09 -1.72 39.31
N LEU A 362 22.98 -2.99 38.95
CA LEU A 362 24.11 -3.89 38.81
C LEU A 362 25.13 -3.38 37.77
N PHE A 363 24.68 -2.99 36.60
CA PHE A 363 25.57 -2.44 35.57
C PHE A 363 26.23 -1.11 35.99
N GLU A 364 25.55 -0.27 36.77
CA GLU A 364 26.12 0.94 37.32
C GLU A 364 27.22 0.64 38.35
N GLN A 365 27.00 -0.31 39.26
CA GLN A 365 27.98 -0.75 40.22
C GLN A 365 29.24 -1.35 39.57
N LEU A 366 29.06 -2.21 38.55
CA LEU A 366 30.13 -2.78 37.76
C LEU A 366 30.92 -1.71 36.99
N ALA A 367 30.24 -0.74 36.44
CA ALA A 367 30.82 0.37 35.70
C ALA A 367 31.69 1.27 36.63
N GLU A 368 31.16 1.61 37.81
CA GLU A 368 31.90 2.39 38.83
C GLU A 368 33.12 1.63 39.32
N LYS A 369 32.99 0.35 39.68
CA LYS A 369 34.09 -0.53 40.13
C LYS A 369 35.25 -0.57 39.14
N ASN A 370 34.93 -0.55 37.81
CA ASN A 370 35.94 -0.70 36.75
C ASN A 370 36.32 0.62 36.05
N GLY A 371 35.75 1.76 36.48
CA GLY A 371 36.04 3.07 35.88
C GLY A 371 35.60 3.21 34.41
N VAL A 372 34.52 2.55 34.03
CA VAL A 372 33.97 2.52 32.66
C VAL A 372 32.53 2.97 32.64
N LYS A 373 31.88 2.98 31.45
CA LYS A 373 30.46 3.31 31.34
C LYS A 373 29.62 2.03 31.38
N LYS A 374 28.41 2.07 31.98
CA LYS A 374 27.47 0.95 31.96
C LYS A 374 27.18 0.44 30.52
N PHE A 375 27.19 1.34 29.53
CA PHE A 375 27.01 1.02 28.13
C PHE A 375 28.13 0.20 27.50
N ASP A 376 29.31 0.05 28.18
CA ASP A 376 30.37 -0.81 27.72
C ASP A 376 30.07 -2.30 27.96
N TYR A 377 29.14 -2.60 28.87
CA TYR A 377 28.63 -3.95 29.14
C TYR A 377 27.53 -4.40 28.22
N TYR A 378 26.70 -3.47 27.75
CA TYR A 378 25.44 -3.74 27.03
C TYR A 378 25.62 -4.54 25.73
N PRO A 379 26.53 -4.16 24.81
CA PRO A 379 26.60 -4.82 23.51
C PRO A 379 27.02 -6.29 23.61
N ILE A 380 27.98 -6.61 24.48
CA ILE A 380 28.44 -7.99 24.64
C ILE A 380 27.43 -8.86 25.40
N SER A 381 26.74 -8.29 26.40
CA SER A 381 25.68 -8.98 27.11
C SER A 381 24.52 -9.33 26.17
N ARG A 382 24.12 -8.37 25.33
CA ARG A 382 23.11 -8.63 24.30
C ARG A 382 23.51 -9.73 23.34
N LEU A 383 24.73 -9.63 22.77
CA LEU A 383 25.19 -10.61 21.79
C LEU A 383 25.25 -12.02 22.40
N ALA A 384 25.77 -12.16 23.62
CA ALA A 384 25.89 -13.45 24.27
C ALA A 384 24.54 -14.13 24.55
N VAL A 385 23.47 -13.39 24.80
CA VAL A 385 22.14 -13.96 25.17
C VAL A 385 21.16 -14.05 24.04
N SER A 386 21.36 -13.31 22.94
CA SER A 386 20.42 -13.25 21.82
C SER A 386 21.03 -13.54 20.45
N GLY A 387 22.36 -13.58 20.35
CA GLY A 387 23.08 -13.76 19.09
C GLY A 387 23.13 -12.52 18.19
N VAL A 388 22.40 -11.44 18.51
CA VAL A 388 22.24 -10.27 17.65
C VAL A 388 22.68 -8.96 18.32
N GLY A 389 23.00 -7.96 17.50
CA GLY A 389 23.43 -6.64 18.02
C GLY A 389 22.29 -5.64 18.24
N GLY A 390 21.06 -5.97 17.84
CA GLY A 390 19.88 -5.13 17.95
C GLY A 390 18.69 -5.86 18.54
N GLY A 391 17.55 -5.18 18.65
CA GLY A 391 16.31 -5.77 19.17
C GLY A 391 15.68 -4.93 20.30
N PRO A 392 14.85 -5.55 21.15
CA PRO A 392 14.23 -4.92 22.32
C PRO A 392 15.27 -4.25 23.24
N ASP A 393 14.85 -3.34 24.08
CA ASP A 393 15.77 -2.70 25.02
C ASP A 393 16.40 -3.74 25.96
N LEU A 394 17.69 -3.58 26.26
CA LEU A 394 18.49 -4.65 26.87
C LEU A 394 17.98 -5.08 28.25
N LEU A 395 17.65 -4.13 29.11
CA LEU A 395 17.27 -4.48 30.48
C LEU A 395 15.96 -5.27 30.55
N PRO A 396 14.87 -4.86 29.85
CA PRO A 396 13.68 -5.69 29.71
C PRO A 396 13.95 -7.05 29.06
N LEU A 397 14.81 -7.11 28.01
CA LEU A 397 15.18 -8.37 27.36
C LEU A 397 15.82 -9.34 28.37
N LEU A 398 16.81 -8.87 29.15
CA LEU A 398 17.48 -9.70 30.16
C LEU A 398 16.50 -10.17 31.26
N ALA A 399 15.64 -9.26 31.72
CA ALA A 399 14.62 -9.60 32.73
C ALA A 399 13.65 -10.68 32.22
N THR A 400 13.17 -10.55 31.00
CA THR A 400 12.22 -11.50 30.36
C THR A 400 12.85 -12.88 30.11
N LEU A 401 14.15 -12.95 29.75
CA LEU A 401 14.84 -14.24 29.56
C LEU A 401 14.96 -15.04 30.85
N GLY A 402 15.04 -14.38 32.01
CA GLY A 402 15.18 -15.03 33.30
C GLY A 402 16.62 -15.41 33.66
N LYS A 403 16.88 -15.48 34.97
CA LYS A 403 18.23 -15.59 35.54
C LYS A 403 18.97 -16.85 35.08
N ASP A 404 18.32 -17.99 35.15
CA ASP A 404 18.96 -19.27 34.85
C ASP A 404 19.40 -19.35 33.38
N ARG A 405 18.53 -18.88 32.47
CA ARG A 405 18.81 -18.81 31.04
C ARG A 405 19.93 -17.83 30.72
N LEU A 406 19.99 -16.69 31.39
CA LEU A 406 21.10 -15.72 31.24
C LEU A 406 22.42 -16.32 31.62
N ILE A 407 22.49 -16.94 32.80
CA ILE A 407 23.72 -17.55 33.31
C ILE A 407 24.18 -18.68 32.37
N SER A 408 23.26 -19.55 31.95
CA SER A 408 23.55 -20.63 31.03
C SER A 408 24.12 -20.14 29.71
N ARG A 409 23.47 -19.19 29.08
CA ARG A 409 23.84 -18.65 27.75
C ARG A 409 25.16 -17.90 27.80
N ILE A 410 25.37 -17.07 28.82
CA ILE A 410 26.59 -16.30 28.96
C ILE A 410 27.80 -17.24 29.21
N ASN A 411 27.65 -18.26 30.06
CA ASN A 411 28.70 -19.23 30.30
C ASN A 411 29.00 -20.08 29.05
N HIS A 412 27.99 -20.48 28.31
CA HIS A 412 28.16 -21.17 27.03
C HIS A 412 28.94 -20.30 26.02
N TYR A 413 28.54 -19.02 25.87
CA TYR A 413 29.27 -18.08 25.00
C TYR A 413 30.72 -17.89 25.42
N LEU A 414 31.00 -17.67 26.72
CA LEU A 414 32.35 -17.53 27.23
C LEU A 414 33.22 -18.78 26.96
N SER A 415 32.62 -19.97 27.11
CA SER A 415 33.32 -21.24 26.85
C SER A 415 33.66 -21.42 25.37
N SER A 416 32.84 -20.90 24.46
CA SER A 416 33.09 -20.96 23.00
C SER A 416 34.18 -20.00 22.53
N GLN A 417 34.60 -19.05 23.38
CA GLN A 417 35.66 -18.07 23.09
C GLN A 417 37.03 -18.46 23.70
N SER A 418 37.06 -19.56 24.46
CA SER A 418 38.30 -20.12 25.07
C SER A 418 38.97 -21.11 24.14
#